data_cadc9c2183decf297c59ce1f57c004f3
#
_entry.id   cadc9c2183decf297c59ce1f57c004f3
#
_cell.length_a   1.000
_cell.length_b   1.000
_cell.length_c   1.000
_cell.angle_alpha   90.00
_cell.angle_beta   90.00
_cell.angle_gamma   90.00
#
_symmetry.space_group_name_H-M   'P 1'
#
loop_
_entity.id
_entity.type
_entity.pdbx_description
1 polymer ?
#
loop_
_entity_poly.entity_id
_entity_poly.type
_entity_poly.pdbx_seq_one_letter_code
_entity_poly.pdbx_strand_id
1 'polypeptide(L)'
;MIDLQYAKKAFENYLNDYDQKNEKIKLKIVHTYGVMECSKKITEDMKLPAEDCELAQIIGLLHDIGRFEQLKCYNSFEPGTMDHAVFGVKILFEKRLIRCFVKEDKWDEIIKTAIGHHSDYCLKGITNERELMHAQIIRD
;
A
#
# COMPACT_ATOMS: atom_id res chain seq x y z
N MET A 1 -15.18 -6.75 -7.75
CA MET A 1 -14.17 -6.29 -8.69
C MET A 1 -13.47 -5.05 -8.14
N ILE A 2 -12.15 -5.01 -8.27
CA ILE A 2 -11.38 -3.85 -7.81
C ILE A 2 -11.48 -2.74 -8.85
N ASP A 3 -11.84 -1.54 -8.39
CA ASP A 3 -11.91 -0.34 -9.24
C ASP A 3 -10.71 0.55 -8.95
N LEU A 4 -9.72 0.52 -9.82
CA LEU A 4 -8.48 1.27 -9.64
C LEU A 4 -8.70 2.79 -9.71
N GLN A 5 -9.64 3.26 -10.52
CA GLN A 5 -9.93 4.69 -10.60
C GLN A 5 -10.58 5.19 -9.30
N TYR A 6 -11.48 4.41 -8.74
CA TYR A 6 -12.10 4.70 -7.45
C TYR A 6 -11.03 4.78 -6.35
N ALA A 7 -10.10 3.82 -6.34
CA ALA A 7 -9.02 3.78 -5.36
C ALA A 7 -8.07 4.99 -5.50
N LYS A 8 -7.69 5.35 -6.72
CA LYS A 8 -6.84 6.53 -6.98
C LYS A 8 -7.50 7.81 -6.52
N LYS A 9 -8.80 7.95 -6.76
CA LYS A 9 -9.57 9.12 -6.32
C LYS A 9 -9.58 9.22 -4.80
N ALA A 10 -9.79 8.10 -4.12
CA ALA A 10 -9.77 8.05 -2.65
C ALA A 10 -8.39 8.42 -2.12
N PHE A 11 -7.32 7.99 -2.79
CA PHE A 11 -5.95 8.34 -2.41
C PHE A 11 -5.71 9.85 -2.55
N GLU A 12 -6.15 10.45 -3.66
CA GLU A 12 -6.06 11.90 -3.85
C GLU A 12 -6.79 12.64 -2.73
N ASN A 13 -7.98 12.18 -2.35
CA ASN A 13 -8.75 12.76 -1.25
C ASN A 13 -8.02 12.62 0.09
N TYR A 14 -7.40 11.48 0.33
CA TYR A 14 -6.60 11.25 1.54
C TYR A 14 -5.43 12.24 1.63
N LEU A 15 -4.78 12.53 0.50
CA LEU A 15 -3.65 13.45 0.46
C LEU A 15 -4.03 14.90 0.76
N ASN A 16 -5.29 15.27 0.70
CA ASN A 16 -5.74 16.62 1.01
C ASN A 16 -5.47 17.02 2.48
N ASP A 17 -5.29 16.05 3.37
CA ASP A 17 -4.97 16.29 4.78
C ASP A 17 -3.49 16.55 5.01
N TYR A 18 -2.66 16.50 3.95
CA TYR A 18 -1.21 16.65 4.05
C TYR A 18 -0.70 17.79 3.18
N ASP A 19 0.44 18.36 3.56
CA ASP A 19 1.06 19.45 2.82
C ASP A 19 1.74 18.93 1.55
N GLN A 20 1.05 19.03 0.44
CA GLN A 20 1.53 18.55 -0.86
C GLN A 20 2.63 19.44 -1.45
N LYS A 21 2.94 20.57 -0.83
CA LYS A 21 4.08 21.42 -1.20
C LYS A 21 5.38 20.95 -0.53
N ASN A 22 5.28 20.13 0.52
CA ASN A 22 6.43 19.56 1.20
C ASN A 22 7.16 18.60 0.26
N GLU A 23 8.48 18.76 0.10
CA GLU A 23 9.27 17.95 -0.84
C GLU A 23 9.26 16.47 -0.50
N LYS A 24 9.24 16.11 0.78
CA LYS A 24 9.18 14.70 1.21
C LYS A 24 7.83 14.08 0.89
N ILE A 25 6.74 14.83 1.04
CA ILE A 25 5.39 14.40 0.67
C ILE A 25 5.33 14.18 -0.85
N LYS A 26 5.82 15.14 -1.64
CA LYS A 26 5.87 15.01 -3.10
C LYS A 26 6.64 13.77 -3.53
N LEU A 27 7.79 13.53 -2.90
CA LEU A 27 8.63 12.38 -3.20
C LEU A 27 7.86 11.08 -2.97
N LYS A 28 7.12 10.97 -1.87
CA LYS A 28 6.32 9.78 -1.56
C LYS A 28 5.14 9.60 -2.49
N ILE A 29 4.52 10.67 -2.96
CA ILE A 29 3.44 10.58 -3.94
C ILE A 29 3.99 9.99 -5.25
N VAL A 30 5.10 10.51 -5.76
CA VAL A 30 5.75 9.99 -6.98
C VAL A 30 6.16 8.53 -6.79
N HIS A 31 6.78 8.21 -5.64
CA HIS A 31 7.17 6.85 -5.30
C HIS A 31 5.98 5.89 -5.30
N THR A 32 4.87 6.31 -4.70
CA THR A 32 3.67 5.49 -4.60
C THR A 32 3.11 5.11 -5.99
N TYR A 33 2.99 6.08 -6.88
CA TYR A 33 2.53 5.79 -8.23
C TYR A 33 3.55 4.98 -9.04
N GLY A 34 4.84 5.19 -8.81
CA GLY A 34 5.90 4.39 -9.41
C GLY A 34 5.84 2.93 -8.99
N VAL A 35 5.61 2.67 -7.71
CA VAL A 35 5.45 1.30 -7.17
C VAL A 35 4.20 0.65 -7.75
N MET A 36 3.11 1.41 -7.90
CA MET A 36 1.88 0.92 -8.51
C MET A 36 2.12 0.44 -9.95
N GLU A 37 2.84 1.21 -10.74
CA GLU A 37 3.21 0.84 -12.12
C GLU A 37 4.16 -0.37 -12.15
N CYS A 38 5.14 -0.43 -11.26
CA CYS A 38 6.03 -1.59 -11.15
C CYS A 38 5.25 -2.87 -10.80
N SER A 39 4.30 -2.78 -9.88
CA SER A 39 3.45 -3.90 -9.48
C SER A 39 2.62 -4.41 -10.66
N LYS A 40 2.07 -3.49 -11.47
CA LYS A 40 1.35 -3.83 -12.69
C LYS A 40 2.26 -4.60 -13.65
N LYS A 41 3.46 -4.10 -13.89
CA LYS A 41 4.40 -4.71 -14.82
C LYS A 41 4.84 -6.10 -14.35
N ILE A 42 5.17 -6.24 -13.06
CA ILE A 42 5.58 -7.52 -12.49
C ILE A 42 4.48 -8.57 -12.69
N THR A 43 3.24 -8.23 -12.35
CA THR A 43 2.13 -9.18 -12.45
C THR A 43 1.79 -9.52 -13.90
N GLU A 44 1.91 -8.58 -14.82
CA GLU A 44 1.74 -8.82 -16.26
C GLU A 44 2.83 -9.76 -16.79
N ASP A 45 4.08 -9.52 -16.41
CA ASP A 45 5.21 -10.37 -16.82
C ASP A 45 5.08 -11.79 -16.26
N MET A 46 4.51 -11.94 -15.04
CA MET A 46 4.23 -13.24 -14.44
C MET A 46 2.98 -13.90 -15.02
N LYS A 47 2.25 -13.21 -15.89
CA LYS A 47 1.01 -13.69 -16.50
C LYS A 47 -0.05 -14.08 -15.47
N LEU A 48 -0.17 -13.31 -14.41
CA LEU A 48 -1.16 -13.54 -13.36
C LEU A 48 -2.56 -13.13 -13.84
N PRO A 49 -3.62 -13.72 -13.22
CA PRO A 49 -4.99 -13.30 -13.52
C PRO A 49 -5.19 -11.79 -13.31
N ALA A 50 -6.14 -11.21 -14.05
CA ALA A 50 -6.44 -9.78 -13.98
C ALA A 50 -6.72 -9.31 -12.54
N GLU A 51 -7.41 -10.12 -11.75
CA GLU A 51 -7.70 -9.80 -10.35
C GLU A 51 -6.42 -9.61 -9.53
N ASP A 52 -5.42 -10.48 -9.72
CA ASP A 52 -4.14 -10.37 -9.02
C ASP A 52 -3.33 -9.16 -9.51
N CYS A 53 -3.43 -8.80 -10.80
CA CYS A 53 -2.81 -7.60 -11.32
C CYS A 53 -3.41 -6.34 -10.70
N GLU A 54 -4.72 -6.29 -10.58
CA GLU A 54 -5.42 -5.18 -9.94
C GLU A 54 -5.10 -5.11 -8.45
N LEU A 55 -5.09 -6.26 -7.79
CA LEU A 55 -4.80 -6.37 -6.36
C LEU A 55 -3.37 -5.89 -6.05
N ALA A 56 -2.39 -6.29 -6.86
CA ALA A 56 -1.02 -5.83 -6.69
C ALA A 56 -0.89 -4.30 -6.84
N GLN A 57 -1.64 -3.70 -7.75
CA GLN A 57 -1.66 -2.25 -7.93
C GLN A 57 -2.28 -1.55 -6.72
N ILE A 58 -3.35 -2.09 -6.14
CA ILE A 58 -3.96 -1.55 -4.91
C ILE A 58 -2.96 -1.62 -3.75
N ILE A 59 -2.28 -2.74 -3.60
CA ILE A 59 -1.25 -2.89 -2.56
C ILE A 59 -0.14 -1.85 -2.77
N GLY A 60 0.29 -1.67 -4.02
CA GLY A 60 1.28 -0.64 -4.37
C GLY A 60 0.82 0.77 -4.00
N LEU A 61 -0.45 1.09 -4.26
CA LEU A 61 -1.04 2.39 -3.92
C LEU A 61 -1.07 2.63 -2.41
N LEU A 62 -1.32 1.59 -1.63
CA LEU A 62 -1.57 1.71 -0.19
C LEU A 62 -0.38 1.35 0.70
N HIS A 63 0.69 0.76 0.14
CA HIS A 63 1.76 0.18 0.96
C HIS A 63 2.47 1.20 1.87
N ASP A 64 2.60 2.44 1.43
CA ASP A 64 3.28 3.50 2.17
C ASP A 64 2.32 4.54 2.76
N ILE A 65 1.03 4.21 2.89
CA ILE A 65 0.04 5.17 3.38
C ILE A 65 0.41 5.72 4.77
N GLY A 66 1.07 4.92 5.60
CA GLY A 66 1.53 5.35 6.93
C GLY A 66 2.68 6.37 6.89
N ARG A 67 3.40 6.47 5.77
CA ARG A 67 4.50 7.42 5.62
C ARG A 67 4.05 8.88 5.66
N PHE A 68 2.85 9.16 5.15
CA PHE A 68 2.34 10.53 5.14
C PHE A 68 2.11 11.05 6.56
N GLU A 69 1.53 10.22 7.43
CA GLU A 69 1.35 10.58 8.82
C GLU A 69 2.68 10.67 9.56
N GLN A 70 3.62 9.78 9.26
CA GLN A 70 4.97 9.84 9.80
C GLN A 70 5.64 11.19 9.48
N LEU A 71 5.54 11.63 8.23
CA LEU A 71 6.10 12.92 7.81
C LEU A 71 5.39 14.10 8.47
N LYS A 72 4.08 14.04 8.63
CA LYS A 72 3.30 15.08 9.28
C LYS A 72 3.70 15.25 10.75
N CYS A 73 3.88 14.11 11.45
CA CYS A 73 4.19 14.12 12.88
C CYS A 73 5.68 14.38 13.17
N TYR A 74 6.57 13.86 12.35
CA TYR A 74 8.01 13.81 12.65
C TYR A 74 8.89 14.47 11.58
N ASN A 75 8.35 14.78 10.41
CA ASN A 75 9.08 15.29 9.25
C ASN A 75 10.32 14.43 8.91
N SER A 76 10.22 13.12 9.09
CA SER A 76 11.33 12.18 8.99
C SER A 76 10.82 10.80 8.60
N PHE A 77 11.67 10.04 7.87
CA PHE A 77 11.45 8.63 7.56
C PHE A 77 12.23 7.71 8.51
N GLU A 78 12.83 8.25 9.57
CA GLU A 78 13.63 7.48 10.52
C GLU A 78 12.81 6.36 11.18
N PRO A 79 13.32 5.11 11.20
CA PRO A 79 12.58 3.97 11.77
C PRO A 79 12.19 4.17 13.23
N GLY A 80 12.98 4.92 14.01
CA GLY A 80 12.72 5.17 15.42
C GLY A 80 11.54 6.09 15.70
N THR A 81 11.00 6.78 14.68
CA THR A 81 9.91 7.74 14.88
C THR A 81 8.54 7.05 14.82
N MET A 82 8.36 6.12 13.90
CA MET A 82 7.10 5.42 13.68
C MET A 82 7.34 4.20 12.80
N ASP A 83 6.70 3.08 13.11
CA ASP A 83 6.65 1.93 12.19
C ASP A 83 5.53 2.18 11.19
N HIS A 84 5.88 2.68 10.00
CA HIS A 84 4.91 3.08 8.99
C HIS A 84 4.08 1.91 8.44
N ALA A 85 4.65 0.70 8.40
CA ALA A 85 3.92 -0.47 7.91
C ALA A 85 2.80 -0.86 8.89
N VAL A 86 3.11 -0.93 10.18
CA VAL A 86 2.13 -1.20 11.24
C VAL A 86 1.07 -0.11 11.26
N PHE A 87 1.49 1.15 11.18
CA PHE A 87 0.57 2.28 11.22
C PHE A 87 -0.34 2.31 9.99
N GLY A 88 0.19 1.96 8.81
CA GLY A 88 -0.61 1.85 7.58
C GLY A 88 -1.71 0.81 7.70
N VAL A 89 -1.39 -0.37 8.24
CA VAL A 89 -2.38 -1.42 8.52
C VAL A 89 -3.45 -0.91 9.48
N LYS A 90 -3.04 -0.19 10.51
CA LYS A 90 -3.95 0.37 11.50
C LYS A 90 -4.93 1.37 10.88
N ILE A 91 -4.42 2.31 10.07
CA ILE A 91 -5.26 3.29 9.37
C ILE A 91 -6.29 2.57 8.49
N LEU A 92 -5.84 1.60 7.71
CA LEU A 92 -6.70 0.94 6.72
C LEU A 92 -7.73 0.04 7.38
N PHE A 93 -7.36 -0.74 8.39
CA PHE A 93 -8.21 -1.81 8.90
C PHE A 93 -8.85 -1.50 10.24
N GLU A 94 -8.16 -0.89 11.19
CA GLU A 94 -8.78 -0.51 12.45
C GLU A 94 -9.68 0.71 12.31
N LYS A 95 -9.26 1.70 11.51
CA LYS A 95 -10.06 2.90 11.21
C LYS A 95 -10.97 2.71 10.00
N ARG A 96 -10.98 1.52 9.41
CA ARG A 96 -11.84 1.12 8.28
C ARG A 96 -11.68 1.98 7.02
N LEU A 97 -10.55 2.64 6.86
CA LEU A 97 -10.30 3.47 5.69
C LEU A 97 -10.22 2.64 4.41
N ILE A 98 -9.91 1.35 4.53
CA ILE A 98 -9.81 0.43 3.38
C ILE A 98 -11.08 0.44 2.52
N ARG A 99 -12.26 0.62 3.12
CA ARG A 99 -13.53 0.64 2.36
C ARG A 99 -13.65 1.85 1.43
N CYS A 100 -12.87 2.91 1.66
CA CYS A 100 -12.79 4.05 0.76
C CYS A 100 -12.03 3.74 -0.52
N PHE A 101 -11.14 2.73 -0.48
CA PHE A 101 -10.30 2.32 -1.61
C PHE A 101 -10.83 1.06 -2.30
N VAL A 102 -11.31 0.09 -1.53
CA VAL A 102 -11.80 -1.19 -2.02
C VAL A 102 -13.13 -1.49 -1.35
N LYS A 103 -14.20 -1.55 -2.13
CA LYS A 103 -15.56 -1.70 -1.59
C LYS A 103 -15.82 -3.06 -0.96
N GLU A 104 -15.26 -4.13 -1.54
CA GLU A 104 -15.46 -5.50 -1.07
C GLU A 104 -14.36 -5.89 -0.09
N ASP A 105 -14.70 -6.74 0.87
CA ASP A 105 -13.76 -7.17 1.92
C ASP A 105 -13.02 -8.48 1.62
N LYS A 106 -13.29 -9.11 0.49
CA LYS A 106 -12.74 -10.45 0.20
C LYS A 106 -11.22 -10.49 0.03
N TRP A 107 -10.58 -9.36 -0.22
CA TRP A 107 -9.12 -9.27 -0.38
C TRP A 107 -8.41 -8.69 0.85
N ASP A 108 -9.15 -8.39 1.92
CA ASP A 108 -8.61 -7.68 3.09
C ASP A 108 -7.38 -8.37 3.70
N GLU A 109 -7.43 -9.70 3.87
CA GLU A 109 -6.30 -10.41 4.48
C GLU A 109 -5.05 -10.37 3.60
N ILE A 110 -5.21 -10.44 2.29
CA ILE A 110 -4.09 -10.35 1.34
C ILE A 110 -3.46 -8.95 1.42
N ILE A 111 -4.27 -7.92 1.38
CA ILE A 111 -3.83 -6.51 1.44
C ILE A 111 -3.13 -6.24 2.78
N LYS A 112 -3.74 -6.65 3.88
CA LYS A 112 -3.22 -6.46 5.23
C LYS A 112 -1.87 -7.14 5.41
N THR A 113 -1.75 -8.39 4.99
CA THR A 113 -0.51 -9.16 5.08
C THR A 113 0.60 -8.51 4.26
N ALA A 114 0.30 -8.16 3.01
CA ALA A 114 1.30 -7.57 2.12
C ALA A 114 1.80 -6.22 2.65
N ILE A 115 0.91 -5.34 3.07
CA ILE A 115 1.29 -4.01 3.58
C ILE A 115 2.03 -4.14 4.92
N GLY A 116 1.54 -4.98 5.82
CA GLY A 116 2.15 -5.17 7.14
C GLY A 116 3.58 -5.71 7.08
N HIS A 117 3.90 -6.48 6.07
CA HIS A 117 5.20 -7.12 5.90
C HIS A 117 6.09 -6.47 4.84
N HIS A 118 5.67 -5.38 4.19
CA HIS A 118 6.40 -4.86 3.03
C HIS A 118 7.81 -4.36 3.35
N SER A 119 8.07 -3.96 4.58
CA SER A 119 9.39 -3.52 5.01
C SER A 119 10.14 -4.55 5.85
N ASP A 120 9.60 -5.76 6.01
CA ASP A 120 10.27 -6.82 6.76
C ASP A 120 11.48 -7.35 6.00
N TYR A 121 12.55 -7.66 6.74
CA TYR A 121 13.76 -8.22 6.16
C TYR A 121 13.51 -9.59 5.51
N CYS A 122 12.67 -10.42 6.14
CA CYS A 122 12.26 -11.70 5.56
C CYS A 122 10.79 -11.99 5.88
N LEU A 123 10.14 -12.77 5.01
CA LEU A 123 8.72 -13.10 5.12
C LEU A 123 8.57 -14.46 5.82
N LYS A 124 8.42 -14.42 7.15
CA LYS A 124 8.20 -15.62 7.97
C LYS A 124 6.76 -15.62 8.48
N GLY A 125 6.19 -16.83 8.64
CA GLY A 125 4.88 -16.99 9.22
C GLY A 125 3.71 -16.79 8.28
N ILE A 126 3.97 -16.49 7.00
CA ILE A 126 2.91 -16.37 6.00
C ILE A 126 2.70 -17.75 5.38
N THR A 127 1.55 -18.38 5.64
CA THR A 127 1.26 -19.74 5.17
C THR A 127 0.37 -19.78 3.93
N ASN A 128 -0.43 -18.75 3.69
CA ASN A 128 -1.29 -18.68 2.50
C ASN A 128 -0.45 -18.29 1.28
N GLU A 129 -0.50 -19.11 0.23
CA GLU A 129 0.33 -18.91 -0.96
C GLU A 129 0.05 -17.59 -1.68
N ARG A 130 -1.21 -17.19 -1.78
CA ARG A 130 -1.60 -15.93 -2.45
C ARG A 130 -1.16 -14.72 -1.64
N GLU A 131 -1.29 -14.77 -0.32
CA GLU A 131 -0.81 -13.72 0.58
C GLU A 131 0.71 -13.59 0.48
N LEU A 132 1.44 -14.72 0.47
CA LEU A 132 2.89 -14.72 0.34
C LEU A 132 3.33 -14.13 -1.01
N MET A 133 2.65 -14.51 -2.09
CA MET A 133 2.94 -14.00 -3.44
C MET A 133 2.84 -12.48 -3.48
N HIS A 134 1.75 -11.91 -2.98
CA HIS A 134 1.57 -10.46 -2.97
C HIS A 134 2.53 -9.75 -2.03
N ALA A 135 2.87 -10.37 -0.89
CA ALA A 135 3.89 -9.84 0.00
C ALA A 135 5.26 -9.78 -0.66
N GLN A 136 5.59 -10.78 -1.50
CA GLN A 136 6.83 -10.80 -2.27
C GLN A 136 6.82 -9.74 -3.38
N ILE A 137 5.72 -9.60 -4.10
CA ILE A 137 5.60 -8.62 -5.19
C ILE A 137 5.85 -7.20 -4.69
N ILE A 138 5.23 -6.81 -3.59
CA ILE A 138 5.37 -5.44 -3.06
C ILE A 138 6.78 -5.15 -2.54
N ARG A 139 7.50 -6.16 -2.08
CA ARG A 139 8.88 -5.99 -1.61
C ARG A 139 9.87 -5.77 -2.75
N ASP A 140 9.60 -6.38 -3.88
CA ASP A 140 10.49 -6.31 -5.05
C ASP A 140 10.23 -5.06 -5.89
#